data_9b29d4a18d517a502d57ba82336979f0
#
_entry.id   9b29d4a18d517a502d57ba82336979f0
#
_cell.length_a   1.000
_cell.length_b   1.000
_cell.length_c   1.000
_cell.angle_alpha   90.00
_cell.angle_beta   90.00
_cell.angle_gamma   90.00
#
_symmetry.space_group_name_H-M   'P 1'
#
loop_
_entity.id
_entity.type
_entity.pdbx_description
1 polymer ?
#
loop_
_entity_poly.entity_id
_entity_poly.type
_entity_poly.pdbx_seq_one_letter_code
_entity_poly.pdbx_strand_id
1 'polypeptide(L)'
;MIRLILIRHALTNDNKKGRLSGHINSCISEEGKLQINKITRYLSNENIDKVYTTPSTRTKDTVEKISKLKLLEIEEKEALREISFGDFEGRTFEEIKIKYPNEFEKMIKEGNNYRYPNGESLIDSYKRVAEEIDNIILENNSNLDTKTILICSHAGTIRNIITHLISGSYKYHWNFKIDNASITVLEIDGGFAVIDKMNFTDFI
;
A
#
# COMPACT_ATOMS: atom_id res chain seq x y z
N MET A 1 14.05 10.86 -14.18
CA MET A 1 14.09 9.74 -13.19
C MET A 1 13.10 9.98 -12.06
N ILE A 2 12.42 8.95 -11.57
CA ILE A 2 11.52 9.02 -10.40
C ILE A 2 12.06 8.11 -9.29
N ARG A 3 12.19 8.65 -8.08
CA ARG A 3 12.44 7.89 -6.85
C ARG A 3 11.09 7.71 -6.13
N LEU A 4 10.58 6.49 -6.11
CA LEU A 4 9.28 6.15 -5.53
C LEU A 4 9.48 5.52 -4.14
N ILE A 5 8.99 6.19 -3.11
CA ILE A 5 9.02 5.72 -1.72
C ILE A 5 7.62 5.21 -1.37
N LEU A 6 7.48 3.91 -1.20
CA LEU A 6 6.23 3.25 -0.80
C LEU A 6 6.25 2.96 0.69
N ILE A 7 5.23 3.38 1.42
CA ILE A 7 5.05 3.10 2.85
C ILE A 7 3.75 2.32 3.05
N ARG A 8 3.83 1.16 3.69
CA ARG A 8 2.62 0.56 4.23
C ARG A 8 2.22 1.33 5.49
N HIS A 9 0.94 1.66 5.62
CA HIS A 9 0.43 2.33 6.81
C HIS A 9 0.89 1.66 8.11
N ALA A 10 1.01 2.45 9.17
CA ALA A 10 1.41 1.99 10.50
C ALA A 10 0.42 0.97 11.07
N LEU A 11 0.86 0.21 12.07
CA LEU A 11 0.11 -0.88 12.69
C LEU A 11 -1.23 -0.40 13.26
N THR A 12 -2.32 -1.06 12.87
CA THR A 12 -3.67 -0.79 13.36
C THR A 12 -4.15 -1.84 14.36
N ASN A 13 -5.22 -1.54 15.08
CA ASN A 13 -5.85 -2.49 16.01
C ASN A 13 -6.39 -3.74 15.30
N ASP A 14 -6.87 -3.63 14.05
CA ASP A 14 -7.33 -4.78 13.28
C ASP A 14 -6.17 -5.64 12.78
N ASN A 15 -5.05 -5.02 12.40
CA ASN A 15 -3.83 -5.78 12.05
C ASN A 15 -3.37 -6.64 13.25
N LYS A 16 -3.39 -6.10 14.48
CA LYS A 16 -3.04 -6.86 15.71
C LYS A 16 -3.97 -8.05 15.95
N LYS A 17 -5.22 -7.95 15.51
CA LYS A 17 -6.23 -9.00 15.65
C LYS A 17 -6.30 -9.94 14.45
N GLY A 18 -5.47 -9.75 13.43
CA GLY A 18 -5.49 -10.54 12.19
C GLY A 18 -6.75 -10.36 11.35
N ARG A 19 -7.43 -9.21 11.47
CA ARG A 19 -8.66 -8.91 10.73
C ARG A 19 -8.38 -8.30 9.37
N LEU A 20 -9.17 -8.68 8.38
CA LEU A 20 -9.15 -8.07 7.06
C LEU A 20 -9.74 -6.66 7.13
N SER A 21 -8.97 -5.66 6.69
CA SER A 21 -9.36 -4.25 6.75
C SER A 21 -9.14 -3.63 5.36
N GLY A 22 -9.97 -3.97 4.39
CA GLY A 22 -9.92 -3.41 3.06
C GLY A 22 -10.34 -1.93 3.07
N HIS A 23 -11.64 -1.69 2.94
CA HIS A 23 -12.21 -0.35 2.88
C HIS A 23 -12.74 0.17 4.23
N ILE A 24 -12.93 -0.68 5.24
CA ILE A 24 -13.30 -0.23 6.58
C ILE A 24 -12.14 0.53 7.24
N ASN A 25 -12.51 1.47 8.10
CA ASN A 25 -11.54 2.22 8.90
C ASN A 25 -11.11 1.40 10.12
N SER A 26 -9.81 1.39 10.37
CA SER A 26 -9.20 0.80 11.56
C SER A 26 -8.23 1.81 12.16
N CYS A 27 -8.37 2.09 13.46
CA CYS A 27 -7.54 3.06 14.15
C CYS A 27 -6.10 2.56 14.30
N ILE A 28 -5.15 3.50 14.19
CA ILE A 28 -3.74 3.26 14.50
C ILE A 28 -3.60 2.81 15.96
N SER A 29 -2.86 1.74 16.19
CA SER A 29 -2.54 1.26 17.54
C SER A 29 -1.50 2.12 18.24
N GLU A 30 -1.31 1.96 19.56
CA GLU A 30 -0.26 2.68 20.29
C GLU A 30 1.14 2.40 19.72
N GLU A 31 1.41 1.14 19.35
CA GLU A 31 2.66 0.78 18.66
C GLU A 31 2.76 1.46 17.28
N GLY A 32 1.63 1.54 16.55
CA GLY A 32 1.56 2.23 15.27
C GLY A 32 1.89 3.73 15.41
N LYS A 33 1.48 4.39 16.49
CA LYS A 33 1.85 5.79 16.77
C LYS A 33 3.36 5.95 16.94
N LEU A 34 4.03 4.99 17.58
CA LEU A 34 5.48 4.98 17.71
C LEU A 34 6.15 4.77 16.34
N GLN A 35 5.61 3.86 15.51
CA GLN A 35 6.08 3.66 14.15
C GLN A 35 6.00 4.94 13.31
N ILE A 36 4.90 5.69 13.40
CA ILE A 36 4.74 6.99 12.71
C ILE A 36 5.85 7.97 13.08
N ASN A 37 6.18 8.08 14.38
CA ASN A 37 7.27 8.96 14.81
C ASN A 37 8.62 8.55 14.21
N LYS A 38 8.89 7.24 14.15
CA LYS A 38 10.14 6.70 13.59
C LYS A 38 10.21 6.88 12.07
N ILE A 39 9.10 6.65 11.33
CA ILE A 39 8.99 6.96 9.89
C ILE A 39 9.28 8.44 9.66
N THR A 40 8.63 9.34 10.42
CA THR A 40 8.80 10.78 10.28
C THR A 40 10.26 11.19 10.48
N ARG A 41 10.91 10.65 11.52
CA ARG A 41 12.33 10.90 11.78
C ARG A 41 13.22 10.36 10.67
N TYR A 42 12.98 9.15 10.19
CA TYR A 42 13.77 8.53 9.13
C TYR A 42 13.71 9.33 7.83
N LEU A 43 12.50 9.80 7.46
CA LEU A 43 12.28 10.57 6.23
C LEU A 43 12.53 12.06 6.37
N SER A 44 12.90 12.55 7.57
CA SER A 44 13.08 14.00 7.80
C SER A 44 14.12 14.64 6.90
N ASN A 45 15.16 13.92 6.50
CA ASN A 45 16.23 14.40 5.62
C ASN A 45 16.01 14.04 4.13
N GLU A 46 14.99 13.27 3.80
CA GLU A 46 14.67 12.97 2.38
C GLU A 46 14.06 14.18 1.69
N ASN A 47 14.50 14.48 0.48
CA ASN A 47 13.83 15.47 -0.38
C ASN A 47 12.61 14.82 -1.02
N ILE A 48 11.42 15.16 -0.51
CA ILE A 48 10.15 14.65 -1.02
C ILE A 48 9.48 15.78 -1.79
N ASP A 49 9.08 15.53 -3.04
CA ASP A 49 8.41 16.52 -3.89
C ASP A 49 6.88 16.41 -3.80
N LYS A 50 6.35 15.19 -3.64
CA LYS A 50 4.91 14.93 -3.55
C LYS A 50 4.58 13.82 -2.56
N VAL A 51 3.39 13.93 -1.96
CA VAL A 51 2.84 12.93 -1.04
C VAL A 51 1.47 12.49 -1.52
N TYR A 52 1.35 11.22 -1.86
CA TYR A 52 0.08 10.58 -2.17
C TYR A 52 -0.35 9.63 -1.05
N THR A 53 -1.64 9.52 -0.85
CA THR A 53 -2.23 8.56 0.09
C THR A 53 -3.56 8.03 -0.44
N THR A 54 -4.21 7.18 0.34
CA THR A 54 -5.57 6.72 0.06
C THR A 54 -6.56 7.45 0.97
N PRO A 55 -7.87 7.47 0.67
CA PRO A 55 -8.88 8.04 1.56
C PRO A 55 -8.99 7.37 2.94
N SER A 56 -8.27 6.28 3.19
CA SER A 56 -8.28 5.57 4.48
C SER A 56 -7.59 6.37 5.57
N THR A 57 -8.21 6.51 6.75
CA THR A 57 -7.63 7.25 7.88
C THR A 57 -6.25 6.74 8.28
N ARG A 58 -6.03 5.42 8.29
CA ARG A 58 -4.74 4.82 8.68
C ARG A 58 -3.57 5.23 7.78
N THR A 59 -3.80 5.47 6.48
CA THR A 59 -2.74 5.93 5.57
C THR A 59 -2.47 7.42 5.74
N LYS A 60 -3.52 8.23 5.90
CA LYS A 60 -3.41 9.67 6.19
C LYS A 60 -2.66 9.91 7.50
N ASP A 61 -3.09 9.27 8.59
CA ASP A 61 -2.45 9.39 9.90
C ASP A 61 -0.97 9.01 9.86
N THR A 62 -0.61 8.04 9.00
CA THR A 62 0.77 7.58 8.87
C THR A 62 1.69 8.65 8.28
N VAL A 63 1.23 9.44 7.31
CA VAL A 63 2.08 10.43 6.60
C VAL A 63 1.81 11.88 7.00
N GLU A 64 0.80 12.16 7.80
CA GLU A 64 0.43 13.54 8.17
C GLU A 64 1.58 14.32 8.78
N LYS A 65 2.35 13.69 9.68
CA LYS A 65 3.49 14.35 10.35
C LYS A 65 4.62 14.70 9.38
N ILE A 66 4.96 13.80 8.48
CA ILE A 66 6.02 14.05 7.50
C ILE A 66 5.57 15.08 6.46
N SER A 67 4.31 15.04 6.02
CA SER A 67 3.73 16.03 5.12
C SER A 67 3.79 17.45 5.74
N LYS A 68 3.35 17.60 6.99
CA LYS A 68 3.47 18.89 7.74
C LYS A 68 4.91 19.34 7.87
N LEU A 69 5.85 18.44 8.20
CA LEU A 69 7.26 18.78 8.33
C LEU A 69 7.88 19.28 7.02
N LYS A 70 7.43 18.71 5.88
CA LYS A 70 7.90 19.07 4.54
C LYS A 70 7.12 20.20 3.88
N LEU A 71 6.05 20.68 4.53
CA LEU A 71 5.11 21.69 3.98
C LEU A 71 4.50 21.25 2.64
N LEU A 72 4.19 19.94 2.51
CA LEU A 72 3.59 19.35 1.34
C LEU A 72 2.10 19.05 1.60
N GLU A 73 1.27 19.26 0.59
CA GLU A 73 -0.11 18.80 0.60
C GLU A 73 -0.17 17.28 0.37
N ILE A 74 -1.16 16.64 0.98
CA ILE A 74 -1.45 15.22 0.78
C ILE A 74 -2.52 15.10 -0.29
N GLU A 75 -2.19 14.47 -1.42
CA GLU A 75 -3.13 14.15 -2.48
C GLU A 75 -3.71 12.74 -2.27
N GLU A 76 -5.04 12.63 -2.26
CA GLU A 76 -5.73 11.35 -2.09
C GLU A 76 -5.98 10.69 -3.44
N LYS A 77 -5.61 9.43 -3.57
CA LYS A 77 -5.82 8.59 -4.76
C LYS A 77 -6.71 7.39 -4.40
N GLU A 78 -7.98 7.44 -4.81
CA GLU A 78 -8.97 6.38 -4.53
C GLU A 78 -8.51 5.04 -5.11
N ALA A 79 -7.91 5.05 -6.29
CA ALA A 79 -7.43 3.84 -6.95
C ALA A 79 -6.25 3.16 -6.23
N LEU A 80 -5.62 3.79 -5.24
CA LEU A 80 -4.57 3.19 -4.41
C LEU A 80 -5.08 2.59 -3.09
N ARG A 81 -6.41 2.49 -2.87
CA ARG A 81 -6.98 1.80 -1.70
C ARG A 81 -6.60 0.32 -1.69
N GLU A 82 -6.68 -0.29 -0.51
CA GLU A 82 -6.54 -1.75 -0.36
C GLU A 82 -7.64 -2.47 -1.14
N ILE A 83 -7.41 -3.74 -1.47
CA ILE A 83 -8.45 -4.59 -2.01
C ILE A 83 -9.69 -4.55 -1.11
N SER A 84 -10.87 -4.40 -1.71
CA SER A 84 -12.12 -4.53 -0.98
C SER A 84 -12.38 -6.00 -0.68
N PHE A 85 -12.38 -6.36 0.60
CA PHE A 85 -12.74 -7.70 1.04
C PHE A 85 -14.26 -7.88 1.22
N GLY A 86 -15.05 -6.84 0.96
CA GLY A 86 -16.50 -6.86 1.01
C GLY A 86 -17.03 -7.42 2.33
N ASP A 87 -17.88 -8.44 2.27
CA ASP A 87 -18.52 -9.05 3.46
C ASP A 87 -17.53 -9.72 4.43
N PHE A 88 -16.27 -9.89 4.02
CA PHE A 88 -15.24 -10.47 4.88
C PHE A 88 -14.52 -9.43 5.74
N GLU A 89 -14.73 -8.14 5.49
CA GLU A 89 -14.08 -7.08 6.26
C GLU A 89 -14.42 -7.14 7.75
N GLY A 90 -13.45 -6.80 8.60
CA GLY A 90 -13.55 -6.85 10.05
C GLY A 90 -13.46 -8.24 10.66
N ARG A 91 -13.21 -9.29 9.86
CA ARG A 91 -13.12 -10.69 10.31
C ARG A 91 -11.72 -11.26 10.13
N THR A 92 -11.39 -12.24 10.96
CA THR A 92 -10.22 -13.10 10.77
C THR A 92 -10.53 -14.22 9.76
N PHE A 93 -9.49 -14.88 9.24
CA PHE A 93 -9.68 -16.03 8.35
C PHE A 93 -10.43 -17.18 9.03
N GLU A 94 -10.22 -17.39 10.34
CA GLU A 94 -10.92 -18.39 11.15
C GLU A 94 -12.42 -18.06 11.24
N GLU A 95 -12.76 -16.81 11.53
CA GLU A 95 -14.15 -16.34 11.56
C GLU A 95 -14.83 -16.48 10.20
N ILE A 96 -14.11 -16.22 9.09
CA ILE A 96 -14.60 -16.37 7.72
C ILE A 96 -14.86 -17.86 7.44
N LYS A 97 -13.91 -18.74 7.74
CA LYS A 97 -14.04 -20.20 7.55
C LYS A 97 -15.26 -20.77 8.27
N ILE A 98 -15.54 -20.29 9.47
CA ILE A 98 -16.70 -20.75 10.25
C ILE A 98 -18.02 -20.18 9.66
N LYS A 99 -18.04 -18.89 9.37
CA LYS A 99 -19.28 -18.18 8.97
C LYS A 99 -19.64 -18.37 7.50
N TYR A 100 -18.65 -18.52 6.63
CA TYR A 100 -18.79 -18.60 5.18
C TYR A 100 -18.00 -19.81 4.62
N PRO A 101 -18.26 -21.05 5.04
CA PRO A 101 -17.43 -22.21 4.69
C PRO A 101 -17.35 -22.44 3.18
N ASN A 102 -18.45 -22.31 2.45
CA ASN A 102 -18.47 -22.50 1.00
C ASN A 102 -17.66 -21.43 0.26
N GLU A 103 -17.77 -20.17 0.68
CA GLU A 103 -16.99 -19.08 0.10
C GLU A 103 -15.50 -19.18 0.46
N PHE A 104 -15.17 -19.69 1.65
CA PHE A 104 -13.80 -19.95 2.03
C PHE A 104 -13.14 -21.04 1.17
N GLU A 105 -13.84 -22.16 0.90
CA GLU A 105 -13.36 -23.21 -0.01
C GLU A 105 -13.17 -22.68 -1.43
N LYS A 106 -14.15 -21.89 -1.92
CA LYS A 106 -14.10 -21.26 -3.24
C LYS A 106 -12.89 -20.29 -3.34
N MET A 107 -12.64 -19.48 -2.31
CA MET A 107 -11.48 -18.59 -2.25
C MET A 107 -10.15 -19.35 -2.39
N ILE A 108 -10.00 -20.47 -1.69
CA ILE A 108 -8.81 -21.32 -1.79
C ILE A 108 -8.66 -21.93 -3.19
N LYS A 109 -9.77 -22.38 -3.80
CA LYS A 109 -9.76 -23.02 -5.12
C LYS A 109 -9.47 -22.04 -6.26
N GLU A 110 -10.07 -20.85 -6.23
CA GLU A 110 -9.97 -19.86 -7.30
C GLU A 110 -8.73 -18.94 -7.18
N GLY A 111 -8.16 -18.82 -5.97
CA GLY A 111 -6.96 -18.03 -5.72
C GLY A 111 -7.11 -16.59 -6.16
N ASN A 112 -6.22 -16.10 -7.04
CA ASN A 112 -6.19 -14.70 -7.49
C ASN A 112 -7.46 -14.28 -8.27
N ASN A 113 -8.21 -15.24 -8.81
CA ASN A 113 -9.46 -14.98 -9.55
C ASN A 113 -10.68 -14.86 -8.62
N TYR A 114 -10.55 -15.29 -7.36
CA TYR A 114 -11.65 -15.22 -6.42
C TYR A 114 -12.07 -13.77 -6.19
N ARG A 115 -13.37 -13.51 -6.37
CA ARG A 115 -13.99 -12.22 -6.05
C ARG A 115 -14.66 -12.32 -4.68
N TYR A 116 -14.26 -11.47 -3.76
CA TYR A 116 -14.89 -11.36 -2.43
C TYR A 116 -16.37 -10.95 -2.60
N PRO A 117 -17.31 -11.53 -1.85
CA PRO A 117 -18.72 -11.12 -1.87
C PRO A 117 -18.84 -9.62 -1.57
N ASN A 118 -19.48 -8.88 -2.46
CA ASN A 118 -19.57 -7.41 -2.43
C ASN A 118 -18.21 -6.68 -2.40
N GLY A 119 -17.16 -7.34 -2.88
CA GLY A 119 -15.79 -6.81 -2.92
C GLY A 119 -15.13 -6.99 -4.29
N GLU A 120 -13.80 -6.96 -4.28
CA GLU A 120 -12.95 -7.09 -5.47
C GLU A 120 -12.32 -8.48 -5.56
N SER A 121 -11.81 -8.86 -6.74
CA SER A 121 -10.77 -9.87 -6.88
C SER A 121 -9.38 -9.22 -6.80
N LEU A 122 -8.32 -10.03 -6.61
CA LEU A 122 -6.96 -9.52 -6.72
C LEU A 122 -6.71 -8.89 -8.09
N ILE A 123 -7.26 -9.47 -9.15
CA ILE A 123 -7.08 -8.99 -10.53
C ILE A 123 -7.75 -7.62 -10.72
N ASP A 124 -8.93 -7.37 -10.14
CA ASP A 124 -9.57 -6.06 -10.23
C ASP A 124 -8.74 -4.99 -9.51
N SER A 125 -8.32 -5.30 -8.27
CA SER A 125 -7.44 -4.43 -7.51
C SER A 125 -6.12 -4.14 -8.24
N TYR A 126 -5.50 -5.16 -8.85
CA TYR A 126 -4.29 -4.99 -9.65
C TYR A 126 -4.51 -4.02 -10.82
N LYS A 127 -5.58 -4.18 -11.58
CA LYS A 127 -5.84 -3.34 -12.78
C LYS A 127 -5.96 -1.86 -12.41
N ARG A 128 -6.78 -1.52 -11.39
CA ARG A 128 -6.94 -0.11 -10.99
C ARG A 128 -5.66 0.49 -10.40
N VAL A 129 -4.88 -0.32 -9.67
CA VAL A 129 -3.60 0.12 -9.08
C VAL A 129 -2.55 0.32 -10.16
N ALA A 130 -2.48 -0.58 -11.15
CA ALA A 130 -1.56 -0.47 -12.28
C ALA A 130 -1.82 0.80 -13.11
N GLU A 131 -3.08 1.06 -13.46
CA GLU A 131 -3.46 2.28 -14.18
C GLU A 131 -3.10 3.55 -13.39
N GLU A 132 -3.39 3.59 -12.09
CA GLU A 132 -3.09 4.77 -11.27
C GLU A 132 -1.60 5.01 -11.09
N ILE A 133 -0.78 3.95 -10.90
CA ILE A 133 0.67 4.15 -10.75
C ILE A 133 1.31 4.61 -12.07
N ASP A 134 0.83 4.12 -13.22
CA ASP A 134 1.29 4.60 -14.52
C ASP A 134 0.95 6.09 -14.72
N ASN A 135 -0.26 6.52 -14.31
CA ASN A 135 -0.66 7.93 -14.36
C ASN A 135 0.22 8.78 -13.43
N ILE A 136 0.47 8.35 -12.19
CA ILE A 136 1.35 9.06 -11.24
C ILE A 136 2.76 9.20 -11.82
N ILE A 137 3.31 8.16 -12.44
CA ILE A 137 4.63 8.20 -13.07
C ILE A 137 4.62 9.18 -14.25
N LEU A 138 3.62 9.12 -15.10
CA LEU A 138 3.50 10.01 -16.27
C LEU A 138 3.39 11.49 -15.84
N GLU A 139 2.53 11.81 -14.88
CA GLU A 139 2.32 13.17 -14.34
C GLU A 139 3.58 13.78 -13.72
N ASN A 140 4.46 12.95 -13.19
CA ASN A 140 5.64 13.40 -12.47
C ASN A 140 6.96 13.16 -13.22
N ASN A 141 6.90 12.61 -14.43
CA ASN A 141 8.07 12.40 -15.26
C ASN A 141 8.61 13.74 -15.79
N SER A 142 9.78 14.13 -15.34
CA SER A 142 10.51 15.32 -15.79
C SER A 142 11.81 14.89 -16.45
N ASN A 143 12.10 15.44 -17.61
CA ASN A 143 13.37 15.18 -18.31
C ASN A 143 14.58 15.91 -17.68
N LEU A 144 14.34 16.81 -16.72
CA LEU A 144 15.38 17.69 -16.17
C LEU A 144 15.84 17.29 -14.77
N ASP A 145 14.93 16.80 -13.91
CA ASP A 145 15.22 16.54 -12.50
C ASP A 145 14.67 15.20 -12.01
N THR A 146 15.35 14.62 -11.02
CA THR A 146 14.80 13.47 -10.26
C THR A 146 13.67 13.94 -9.36
N LYS A 147 12.51 13.32 -9.46
CA LYS A 147 11.37 13.55 -8.57
C LYS A 147 11.26 12.45 -7.54
N THR A 148 11.16 12.82 -6.26
CA THR A 148 10.92 11.89 -5.16
C THR A 148 9.45 11.93 -4.76
N ILE A 149 8.76 10.82 -4.94
CA ILE A 149 7.33 10.66 -4.67
C ILE A 149 7.15 9.72 -3.48
N LEU A 150 6.43 10.17 -2.46
CA LEU A 150 6.03 9.36 -1.33
C LEU A 150 4.58 8.89 -1.52
N ILE A 151 4.36 7.58 -1.48
CA ILE A 151 3.01 6.98 -1.49
C ILE A 151 2.81 6.16 -0.22
N CYS A 152 1.81 6.53 0.58
CA CYS A 152 1.38 5.71 1.70
C CYS A 152 0.13 4.93 1.33
N SER A 153 0.22 3.61 1.40
CA SER A 153 -0.87 2.72 1.02
C SER A 153 -0.87 1.43 1.88
N HIS A 154 -1.28 0.31 1.32
CA HIS A 154 -1.61 -0.94 1.98
C HIS A 154 -0.75 -2.09 1.43
N ALA A 155 -0.74 -3.23 2.12
CA ALA A 155 0.12 -4.34 1.74
C ALA A 155 -0.21 -4.91 0.35
N GLY A 156 -1.49 -5.15 0.05
CA GLY A 156 -1.91 -5.66 -1.26
C GLY A 156 -1.63 -4.67 -2.38
N THR A 157 -1.95 -3.41 -2.16
CA THR A 157 -1.71 -2.34 -3.13
C THR A 157 -0.21 -2.14 -3.41
N ILE A 158 0.65 -2.13 -2.39
CA ILE A 158 2.09 -2.01 -2.58
C ILE A 158 2.65 -3.20 -3.36
N ARG A 159 2.17 -4.42 -3.08
CA ARG A 159 2.51 -5.60 -3.88
C ARG A 159 2.09 -5.45 -5.34
N ASN A 160 0.89 -4.92 -5.60
CA ASN A 160 0.42 -4.64 -6.95
C ASN A 160 1.32 -3.63 -7.67
N ILE A 161 1.71 -2.54 -7.00
CA ILE A 161 2.65 -1.54 -7.55
C ILE A 161 3.98 -2.20 -7.91
N ILE A 162 4.59 -2.93 -6.98
CA ILE A 162 5.91 -3.55 -7.18
C ILE A 162 5.85 -4.55 -8.34
N THR A 163 4.88 -5.49 -8.31
CA THR A 163 4.80 -6.53 -9.35
C THR A 163 4.48 -5.94 -10.72
N HIS A 164 3.68 -4.86 -10.80
CA HIS A 164 3.42 -4.15 -12.03
C HIS A 164 4.69 -3.51 -12.59
N LEU A 165 5.41 -2.73 -11.81
CA LEU A 165 6.61 -2.01 -12.24
C LEU A 165 7.76 -2.95 -12.64
N ILE A 166 7.86 -4.14 -12.03
CA ILE A 166 8.95 -5.10 -12.31
C ILE A 166 8.60 -6.07 -13.42
N SER A 167 7.32 -6.44 -13.60
CA SER A 167 6.95 -7.53 -14.52
C SER A 167 5.78 -7.23 -15.46
N GLY A 168 5.13 -6.07 -15.32
CA GLY A 168 3.92 -5.74 -16.09
C GLY A 168 2.71 -6.64 -15.78
N SER A 169 2.72 -7.38 -14.68
CA SER A 169 1.66 -8.33 -14.35
C SER A 169 1.52 -8.55 -12.85
N TYR A 170 0.42 -9.16 -12.38
CA TYR A 170 0.21 -9.54 -10.96
C TYR A 170 0.93 -10.84 -10.55
N LYS A 171 1.73 -11.44 -11.43
CA LYS A 171 2.33 -12.78 -11.26
C LYS A 171 3.09 -12.96 -9.95
N TYR A 172 3.82 -11.93 -9.52
CA TYR A 172 4.68 -11.98 -8.34
C TYR A 172 4.07 -11.32 -7.10
N HIS A 173 2.76 -11.04 -7.09
CA HIS A 173 2.08 -10.35 -5.99
C HIS A 173 2.42 -10.96 -4.61
N TRP A 174 2.38 -12.28 -4.48
CA TRP A 174 2.60 -12.96 -3.22
C TRP A 174 4.06 -13.19 -2.85
N ASN A 175 4.99 -12.82 -3.73
CA ASN A 175 6.42 -13.00 -3.50
C ASN A 175 7.05 -11.89 -2.63
N PHE A 176 6.30 -10.82 -2.34
CA PHE A 176 6.81 -9.69 -1.59
C PHE A 176 6.21 -9.64 -0.18
N LYS A 177 7.08 -9.58 0.82
CA LYS A 177 6.70 -9.28 2.20
C LYS A 177 6.59 -7.77 2.37
N ILE A 178 5.48 -7.28 2.94
CA ILE A 178 5.25 -5.87 3.21
C ILE A 178 4.73 -5.75 4.65
N ASP A 179 5.60 -5.39 5.58
CA ASP A 179 5.26 -5.21 6.99
C ASP A 179 4.64 -3.83 7.27
N ASN A 180 3.86 -3.67 8.35
CA ASN A 180 3.35 -2.36 8.73
C ASN A 180 4.49 -1.38 8.99
N ALA A 181 4.32 -0.14 8.55
CA ALA A 181 5.34 0.92 8.62
C ALA A 181 6.63 0.64 7.84
N SER A 182 6.69 -0.43 7.03
CA SER A 182 7.85 -0.69 6.18
C SER A 182 7.95 0.31 5.04
N ILE A 183 9.18 0.54 4.60
CA ILE A 183 9.52 1.38 3.46
C ILE A 183 10.09 0.49 2.34
N THR A 184 9.55 0.66 1.14
CA THR A 184 10.10 0.09 -0.11
C THR A 184 10.43 1.24 -1.05
N VAL A 185 11.60 1.22 -1.65
CA VAL A 185 12.06 2.28 -2.57
C VAL A 185 12.33 1.68 -3.93
N LEU A 186 11.75 2.29 -4.96
CA LEU A 186 12.06 1.98 -6.35
C LEU A 186 12.61 3.22 -7.05
N GLU A 187 13.56 3.01 -7.94
CA GLU A 187 14.06 4.01 -8.88
C GLU A 187 13.56 3.67 -10.28
N ILE A 188 12.95 4.64 -10.95
CA ILE A 188 12.30 4.44 -12.24
C ILE A 188 12.89 5.41 -13.24
N ASP A 189 13.47 4.87 -14.32
CA ASP A 189 14.03 5.65 -15.39
C ASP A 189 13.74 5.01 -16.75
N GLY A 190 13.24 5.79 -17.72
CA GLY A 190 12.94 5.30 -19.07
C GLY A 190 11.97 4.09 -19.09
N GLY A 191 11.10 3.94 -18.09
CA GLY A 191 10.18 2.80 -17.97
C GLY A 191 10.81 1.54 -17.33
N PHE A 192 12.08 1.60 -16.95
CA PHE A 192 12.75 0.54 -16.21
C PHE A 192 12.76 0.84 -14.72
N ALA A 193 12.32 -0.11 -13.90
CA ALA A 193 12.25 0.04 -12.45
C ALA A 193 13.24 -0.89 -11.74
N VAL A 194 13.98 -0.33 -10.76
CA VAL A 194 14.90 -1.05 -9.88
C VAL A 194 14.43 -0.92 -8.44
N ILE A 195 14.42 -2.01 -7.69
CA ILE A 195 14.16 -1.99 -6.25
C ILE A 195 15.47 -1.65 -5.53
N ASP A 196 15.56 -0.45 -4.95
CA ASP A 196 16.69 -0.01 -4.11
C ASP A 196 16.58 -0.57 -2.69
N LYS A 197 15.37 -0.50 -2.10
CA LYS A 197 15.09 -1.05 -0.76
C LYS A 197 13.78 -1.81 -0.78
N MET A 198 13.73 -2.94 -0.08
CA MET A 198 12.54 -3.77 0.00
C MET A 198 12.14 -4.04 1.46
N ASN A 199 10.90 -3.66 1.82
CA ASN A 199 10.34 -3.93 3.14
C ASN A 199 11.27 -3.52 4.30
N PHE A 200 11.92 -2.38 4.17
CA PHE A 200 12.90 -1.89 5.15
C PHE A 200 12.19 -1.44 6.43
N THR A 201 12.64 -1.96 7.57
CA THR A 201 12.06 -1.73 8.90
C THR A 201 13.10 -1.43 9.99
N ASP A 202 14.40 -1.39 9.68
CA ASP A 202 15.49 -1.30 10.68
C ASP A 202 15.50 0.04 11.48
N PHE A 203 14.65 0.98 11.10
CA PHE A 203 14.44 2.23 11.82
C PHE A 203 13.26 2.16 12.82
N ILE A 204 12.48 1.07 12.84
CA ILE A 204 11.26 0.93 13.66
C ILE A 204 11.57 0.45 15.07
#